data_ef9c9d402618ed18bb6ea3296aa290ff
#
_entry.id   ef9c9d402618ed18bb6ea3296aa290ff
#
_cell.length_a   1.000
_cell.length_b   1.000
_cell.length_c   1.000
_cell.angle_alpha   90.00
_cell.angle_beta   90.00
_cell.angle_gamma   90.00
#
_symmetry.space_group_name_H-M   'P 1'
#
loop_
_entity.id
_entity.type
_entity.pdbx_description
1 polymer ?
#
loop_
_entity_poly.entity_id
_entity_poly.type
_entity_poly.pdbx_seq_one_letter_code
_entity_poly.pdbx_strand_id
1 'polypeptide(L)'
;MIITNNNKVYEKYKSDYKVYYKECYFKEILLYVRDRIHEGHILLTHPLSSSIKPNETPYKSVLISDYKKSLDYKSLTIIENAIK
;
A
#
# COMPACT_ATOMS: atom_id res chain seq x y z
N MET A 1 5.33 -5.94 -4.75
CA MET A 1 4.38 -5.08 -5.49
C MET A 1 4.24 -3.74 -4.79
N ILE A 2 4.26 -2.68 -5.56
CA ILE A 2 4.04 -1.32 -5.05
C ILE A 2 2.60 -0.94 -5.34
N ILE A 3 1.89 -0.45 -4.33
CA ILE A 3 0.52 0.05 -4.49
C ILE A 3 0.56 1.54 -4.21
N THR A 4 0.17 2.36 -5.17
CA THR A 4 0.35 3.80 -5.09
C THR A 4 -0.74 4.58 -5.82
N ASN A 5 -1.00 5.78 -5.33
CA ASN A 5 -1.81 6.76 -6.06
C ASN A 5 -0.95 7.90 -6.63
N ASN A 6 0.38 7.72 -6.64
CA ASN A 6 1.29 8.72 -7.15
C ASN A 6 1.82 8.31 -8.52
N ASN A 7 1.45 9.06 -9.54
CA ASN A 7 1.85 8.79 -10.91
C ASN A 7 3.38 8.81 -11.08
N LYS A 8 4.09 9.63 -10.33
CA LYS A 8 5.55 9.69 -10.41
C LYS A 8 6.18 8.40 -9.92
N VAL A 9 5.62 7.78 -8.90
CA VAL A 9 6.07 6.48 -8.41
C VAL A 9 5.83 5.41 -9.47
N TYR A 10 4.64 5.41 -10.08
CA TYR A 10 4.31 4.49 -11.15
C TYR A 10 5.31 4.61 -12.31
N GLU A 11 5.53 5.82 -12.82
CA GLU A 11 6.43 6.05 -13.94
C GLU A 11 7.87 5.63 -13.62
N LYS A 12 8.32 5.87 -12.38
CA LYS A 12 9.68 5.56 -11.97
C LYS A 12 9.94 4.05 -11.86
N TYR A 13 8.97 3.29 -11.37
CA TYR A 13 9.20 1.89 -11.00
C TYR A 13 8.49 0.87 -11.87
N LYS A 14 7.65 1.28 -12.79
CA LYS A 14 6.84 0.33 -13.59
C LYS A 14 7.65 -0.66 -14.41
N SER A 15 8.87 -0.29 -14.79
CA SER A 15 9.74 -1.16 -15.60
C SER A 15 10.45 -2.22 -14.76
N ASP A 16 10.67 -1.96 -13.47
CA ASP A 16 11.47 -2.81 -12.60
C ASP A 16 10.64 -3.59 -11.60
N TYR A 17 9.42 -3.14 -11.32
CA TYR A 17 8.57 -3.72 -10.30
C TYR A 17 7.14 -3.81 -10.77
N LYS A 18 6.36 -4.70 -10.16
CA LYS A 18 4.91 -4.66 -10.29
C LYS A 18 4.40 -3.44 -9.54
N VAL A 19 3.69 -2.57 -10.24
CA VAL A 19 3.11 -1.37 -9.63
C VAL A 19 1.62 -1.32 -9.95
N TYR A 20 0.81 -1.25 -8.91
CA TYR A 20 -0.61 -0.93 -9.05
C TYR A 20 -0.78 0.55 -8.78
N TYR A 21 -1.21 1.28 -9.80
CA TYR A 21 -1.46 2.72 -9.70
C TYR A 21 -2.94 3.00 -9.90
N LYS A 22 -3.48 3.84 -9.02
CA LYS A 22 -4.84 4.34 -9.18
C LYS A 22 -4.90 5.78 -8.68
N GLU A 23 -5.50 6.65 -9.47
CA GLU A 23 -5.73 8.03 -9.07
C GLU A 23 -6.91 8.07 -8.09
N CYS A 24 -6.59 8.19 -6.80
CA CYS A 24 -7.58 8.16 -5.74
C CYS A 24 -7.00 8.77 -4.46
N TYR A 25 -7.84 8.94 -3.45
CA TYR A 25 -7.37 9.40 -2.14
C TYR A 25 -6.58 8.31 -1.44
N PHE A 26 -5.71 8.72 -0.50
CA PHE A 26 -4.84 7.77 0.19
C PHE A 26 -5.63 6.70 0.95
N LYS A 27 -6.82 7.04 1.47
CA LYS A 27 -7.65 6.06 2.18
C LYS A 27 -8.05 4.90 1.27
N GLU A 28 -8.32 5.17 0.01
CA GLU A 28 -8.67 4.13 -0.96
C GLU A 28 -7.48 3.21 -1.23
N ILE A 29 -6.26 3.76 -1.22
CA ILE A 29 -5.05 2.94 -1.31
C ILE A 29 -4.94 1.99 -0.12
N LEU A 30 -5.21 2.49 1.09
CA LEU A 30 -5.18 1.65 2.29
C LEU A 30 -6.23 0.54 2.24
N LEU A 31 -7.41 0.83 1.72
CA LEU A 31 -8.46 -0.18 1.56
C LEU A 31 -8.07 -1.25 0.54
N TYR A 32 -7.45 -0.84 -0.56
CA TYR A 32 -6.95 -1.78 -1.56
C TYR A 32 -5.87 -2.68 -0.97
N VAL A 33 -4.96 -2.11 -0.19
CA VAL A 33 -3.91 -2.88 0.49
C VAL A 33 -4.54 -3.89 1.45
N ARG A 34 -5.55 -3.48 2.21
CA ARG A 34 -6.26 -4.38 3.12
C ARG A 34 -6.83 -5.58 2.37
N ASP A 35 -7.44 -5.34 1.21
CA ASP A 35 -8.01 -6.43 0.42
C ASP A 35 -6.92 -7.40 -0.07
N ARG A 36 -5.75 -6.87 -0.44
CA ARG A 36 -4.62 -7.72 -0.84
C ARG A 36 -4.09 -8.55 0.34
N ILE A 37 -4.06 -7.95 1.54
CA ILE A 37 -3.65 -8.68 2.74
C ILE A 37 -4.64 -9.82 3.05
N HIS A 38 -5.93 -9.58 2.87
CA HIS A 38 -6.94 -10.63 3.03
C HIS A 38 -6.73 -11.78 2.03
N GLU A 39 -6.14 -11.51 0.88
CA GLU A 39 -5.81 -12.53 -0.11
C GLU A 39 -4.53 -13.32 0.22
N GLY A 40 -3.78 -12.88 1.22
CA GLY A 40 -2.56 -13.56 1.64
C GLY A 40 -1.26 -12.80 1.36
N HIS A 41 -1.32 -11.60 0.80
CA HIS A 41 -0.14 -10.76 0.63
C HIS A 41 0.33 -10.26 1.99
N ILE A 42 1.64 -10.06 2.13
CA ILE A 42 2.25 -9.59 3.36
C ILE A 42 2.66 -8.14 3.20
N LEU A 43 2.37 -7.33 4.22
CA LEU A 43 2.75 -5.93 4.25
C LEU A 43 4.24 -5.81 4.52
N LEU A 44 4.98 -5.18 3.60
CA LEU A 44 6.44 -5.05 3.70
C LEU A 44 6.88 -3.70 4.24
N THR A 45 6.06 -2.64 4.03
CA THR A 45 6.34 -1.33 4.62
C THR A 45 5.14 -0.91 5.45
N HIS A 46 5.39 -0.14 6.51
CA HIS A 46 4.30 0.40 7.30
C HIS A 46 3.52 1.42 6.45
N PRO A 47 2.19 1.33 6.39
CA PRO A 47 1.41 2.21 5.50
C PRO A 47 1.48 3.68 5.86
N LEU A 48 1.90 4.01 7.06
CA LEU A 48 2.03 5.41 7.49
C LEU A 48 3.48 5.87 7.57
N SER A 49 4.45 5.03 7.21
CA SER A 49 5.86 5.33 7.40
C SER A 49 6.36 6.53 6.59
N SER A 50 5.74 6.82 5.45
CA SER A 50 6.11 7.94 4.59
C SER A 50 5.27 9.18 4.87
N SER A 51 4.33 9.13 5.80
CA SER A 51 3.43 10.24 6.10
C SER A 51 4.00 11.07 7.23
N ILE A 52 4.74 12.10 6.89
CA ILE A 52 5.32 13.00 7.89
C ILE A 52 4.25 13.91 8.47
N LYS A 53 3.40 14.46 7.60
CA LYS A 53 2.28 15.31 8.03
C LYS A 53 1.05 14.94 7.21
N PRO A 54 -0.08 14.61 7.84
CA PRO A 54 -1.26 14.15 7.12
C PRO A 54 -1.81 15.11 6.06
N ASN A 55 -1.55 16.40 6.22
CA ASN A 55 -2.10 17.41 5.33
C ASN A 55 -1.14 17.87 4.23
N GLU A 56 0.08 17.35 4.18
CA GLU A 56 1.06 17.85 3.23
C GLU A 56 1.11 17.09 1.92
N THR A 57 0.65 15.86 1.90
CA THR A 57 0.64 15.09 0.67
C THR A 57 -0.57 14.17 0.62
N PRO A 58 -1.32 14.21 -0.49
CA PRO A 58 -2.40 13.25 -0.70
C PRO A 58 -1.90 11.90 -1.21
N TYR A 59 -0.59 11.75 -1.40
CA TYR A 59 -0.03 10.55 -2.01
C TYR A 59 0.35 9.52 -0.98
N LYS A 60 0.13 8.25 -1.33
CA LYS A 60 0.46 7.11 -0.49
C LYS A 60 1.03 6.00 -1.37
N SER A 61 2.15 5.45 -0.94
CA SER A 61 2.76 4.30 -1.59
C SER A 61 3.05 3.24 -0.54
N VAL A 62 2.63 2.00 -0.80
CA VAL A 62 2.77 0.90 0.12
C VAL A 62 3.37 -0.29 -0.62
N LEU A 63 4.36 -0.93 -0.01
CA LEU A 63 4.99 -2.12 -0.58
C LEU A 63 4.42 -3.37 0.08
N ILE A 64 3.95 -4.31 -0.74
CA ILE A 64 3.47 -5.61 -0.27
C ILE A 64 4.21 -6.72 -1.01
N SER A 65 4.12 -7.95 -0.50
CA SER A 65 4.77 -9.09 -1.13
C SER A 65 4.18 -9.38 -2.51
N ASP A 66 5.00 -9.96 -3.40
CA ASP A 66 4.53 -10.41 -4.71
C ASP A 66 3.85 -11.78 -4.64
N TYR A 67 4.04 -12.48 -3.54
CA TYR A 67 3.49 -13.82 -3.32
C TYR A 67 2.37 -13.79 -2.30
N LYS A 68 1.53 -14.81 -2.33
CA LYS A 68 0.43 -15.00 -1.38
C LYS A 68 0.74 -16.19 -0.48
N LYS A 69 0.39 -16.06 0.79
CA LYS A 69 0.48 -17.12 1.78
C LYS A 69 -0.83 -17.17 2.57
N SER A 70 -0.83 -17.87 3.69
CA SER A 70 -1.93 -17.79 4.64
C SER A 70 -2.04 -16.36 5.15
N LEU A 71 -3.23 -15.99 5.63
CA LEU A 71 -3.47 -14.66 6.17
C LEU A 71 -2.43 -14.30 7.23
N ASP A 72 -1.74 -13.18 7.03
CA ASP A 72 -0.76 -12.66 7.97
C ASP A 72 -1.45 -11.70 8.93
N TYR A 73 -1.70 -12.17 10.15
CA TYR A 73 -2.44 -11.38 11.14
C TYR A 73 -1.72 -10.10 11.55
N LYS A 74 -0.37 -10.12 11.53
CA LYS A 74 0.39 -8.92 11.83
C LYS A 74 0.14 -7.83 10.79
N SER A 75 0.18 -8.19 9.50
CA SER A 75 -0.13 -7.26 8.41
C SER A 75 -1.55 -6.75 8.53
N LEU A 76 -2.50 -7.64 8.82
CA LEU A 76 -3.90 -7.26 8.95
C LEU A 76 -4.10 -6.25 10.08
N THR A 77 -3.49 -6.49 11.23
CA THR A 77 -3.58 -5.58 12.37
C THR A 77 -3.03 -4.20 12.04
N ILE A 78 -1.88 -4.16 11.37
CA ILE A 78 -1.25 -2.89 10.99
C ILE A 78 -2.14 -2.11 10.03
N ILE A 79 -2.65 -2.75 8.99
CA ILE A 79 -3.45 -2.04 7.99
C ILE A 79 -4.80 -1.60 8.56
N GLU A 80 -5.43 -2.41 9.39
CA GLU A 80 -6.70 -2.04 10.02
C GLU A 80 -6.54 -0.82 10.93
N ASN A 81 -5.42 -0.75 11.67
CA ASN A 81 -5.13 0.41 12.50
C ASN A 81 -4.84 1.65 11.67
N ALA A 82 -4.22 1.49 10.51
CA ALA A 82 -3.93 2.62 9.62
C ALA A 82 -5.19 3.21 8.98
N ILE A 83 -6.21 2.38 8.77
CA ILE A 83 -7.46 2.82 8.14
C ILE A 83 -8.34 3.61 9.11
N LYS A 84 -8.24 3.37 10.42
CA LYS A 84 -9.07 4.04 11.43
C LYS A 84 -8.90 5.54 11.47
#